data_8dbc58a0e92b3370511442ca8eaf0642
#
_entry.id   8dbc58a0e92b3370511442ca8eaf0642
#
_cell.length_a   1.000
_cell.length_b   1.000
_cell.length_c   1.000
_cell.angle_alpha   90.00
_cell.angle_beta   90.00
_cell.angle_gamma   90.00
#
_symmetry.space_group_name_H-M   'P 1'
#
loop_
_entity.id
_entity.type
_entity.pdbx_description
1 polymer ?
#
loop_
_entity_poly.entity_id
_entity_poly.type
_entity_poly.pdbx_seq_one_letter_code
_entity_poly.pdbx_strand_id
1 'polypeptide(L)'
;MRVRRPVDGNVHVDYSQIYVESDPAGFEAGLAEAFAGQASGLCGAAVPGALWLRTGLHTGRVGFTVEVHDQAPPLDPVWEDVVEVSFRPASAQSRLVQWAGGAVCELDLEETGYRVRYCATGMEQARQQDAGPDEEPQPERYLLQFWPASPEPDRVLKQTAEKAAYWHDFARRQPPPPTPEERAEAERAARLAQEQAEEALELAYERWDWGGQLPSQALRDVGGSVRGLLRFAPALVHAIDAAGPEAQRAVALLAARRACETAALAELDWIAAALTALADKCPLPPPFDDAEHAWQTLESDPRVPDRTVGRATPPEWPPFQPPTAPGAPVPMPRPQRTPQIMGPAAAFVKPPGPPIPQGPPTVGSSRYTVVTFFGAPERSLRVSQPHMAIPALLGAAEADPLRAALDAVYAAVATYGEDYRTLLEELWPTS
;
A
#
# COMPACT_ATOMS: atom_id res chain seq x y z
N MET A 1 -44.97 23.12 28.18
CA MET A 1 -43.70 22.43 27.91
C MET A 1 -44.04 21.13 27.16
N ARG A 2 -43.70 21.05 25.86
CA ARG A 2 -43.85 19.80 25.11
C ARG A 2 -42.59 18.95 25.35
N VAL A 3 -42.79 17.65 25.61
CA VAL A 3 -41.71 16.66 25.77
C VAL A 3 -41.98 15.50 24.83
N ARG A 4 -41.00 15.14 24.04
CA ARG A 4 -41.01 13.94 23.22
C ARG A 4 -39.94 12.97 23.80
N ARG A 5 -40.27 11.70 23.94
CA ARG A 5 -39.40 10.65 24.46
C ARG A 5 -39.12 9.60 23.39
N PRO A 6 -38.18 9.80 22.52
CA PRO A 6 -37.84 8.81 21.48
C PRO A 6 -37.23 7.52 22.03
N VAL A 7 -36.59 7.60 23.21
CA VAL A 7 -36.03 6.43 23.90
C VAL A 7 -36.48 6.44 25.36
N ASP A 8 -37.04 5.30 25.84
CA ASP A 8 -37.37 5.08 27.24
C ASP A 8 -37.34 3.57 27.52
N GLY A 9 -36.22 3.08 28.10
CA GLY A 9 -36.01 1.66 28.35
C GLY A 9 -34.56 1.28 28.60
N ASN A 10 -34.23 0.03 28.31
CA ASN A 10 -32.87 -0.47 28.45
C ASN A 10 -32.10 -0.42 27.14
N VAL A 11 -30.86 0.08 27.21
CA VAL A 11 -29.92 0.14 26.09
C VAL A 11 -28.69 -0.71 26.44
N HIS A 12 -28.22 -1.49 25.49
CA HIS A 12 -26.97 -2.23 25.64
C HIS A 12 -25.78 -1.31 25.46
N VAL A 13 -24.77 -1.46 26.29
CA VAL A 13 -23.51 -0.71 26.23
C VAL A 13 -22.34 -1.68 26.12
N ASP A 14 -21.36 -1.29 25.32
CA ASP A 14 -20.06 -1.95 25.23
C ASP A 14 -18.96 -0.92 25.41
N TYR A 15 -17.87 -1.30 26.09
CA TYR A 15 -16.73 -0.44 26.36
C TYR A 15 -17.10 0.88 27.07
N SER A 16 -18.17 0.88 27.86
CA SER A 16 -18.70 2.06 28.58
C SER A 16 -19.06 3.23 27.65
N GLN A 17 -19.66 2.96 26.48
CA GLN A 17 -19.93 4.02 25.49
C GLN A 17 -21.21 3.78 24.67
N ILE A 18 -21.88 4.89 24.39
CA ILE A 18 -23.02 5.03 23.50
C ILE A 18 -22.81 6.31 22.71
N TYR A 19 -23.41 6.43 21.54
CA TYR A 19 -23.24 7.60 20.67
C TYR A 19 -24.58 8.22 20.27
N VAL A 20 -24.57 9.52 20.00
CA VAL A 20 -25.54 10.17 19.14
C VAL A 20 -24.82 10.55 17.86
N GLU A 21 -25.36 10.13 16.73
CA GLU A 21 -24.83 10.40 15.41
C GLU A 21 -25.88 11.08 14.55
N SER A 22 -25.44 12.05 13.76
CA SER A 22 -26.31 12.76 12.80
C SER A 22 -25.65 12.93 11.44
N ASP A 23 -24.42 12.42 11.25
CA ASP A 23 -23.76 12.37 9.95
C ASP A 23 -24.10 11.03 9.27
N PRO A 24 -24.64 11.03 8.04
CA PRO A 24 -24.89 9.82 7.27
C PRO A 24 -23.63 8.99 6.96
N ALA A 25 -22.45 9.61 6.91
CA ALA A 25 -21.18 8.95 6.69
C ALA A 25 -20.69 8.18 7.93
N GLY A 26 -21.31 8.38 9.08
CA GLY A 26 -20.92 7.78 10.36
C GLY A 26 -19.92 8.63 11.13
N PHE A 27 -19.45 8.08 12.23
CA PHE A 27 -18.59 8.76 13.19
C PHE A 27 -17.27 7.95 13.36
N GLU A 28 -16.17 8.49 12.86
CA GLU A 28 -14.85 7.82 12.89
C GLU A 28 -13.85 8.45 13.90
N ALA A 29 -14.24 9.49 14.61
CA ALA A 29 -13.34 10.19 15.53
C ALA A 29 -12.96 9.34 16.74
N GLY A 30 -11.74 9.51 17.21
CA GLY A 30 -11.25 8.86 18.42
C GLY A 30 -11.78 9.48 19.72
N LEU A 31 -11.61 8.76 20.84
CA LEU A 31 -12.05 9.21 22.15
C LEU A 31 -11.46 10.59 22.54
N ALA A 32 -10.18 10.81 22.27
CA ALA A 32 -9.50 12.07 22.58
C ALA A 32 -10.10 13.26 21.79
N GLU A 33 -10.41 13.03 20.53
CA GLU A 33 -11.01 14.04 19.65
C GLU A 33 -12.43 14.40 20.09
N ALA A 34 -13.23 13.40 20.51
CA ALA A 34 -14.60 13.62 20.96
C ALA A 34 -14.67 14.53 22.22
N PHE A 35 -13.63 14.56 23.05
CA PHE A 35 -13.54 15.37 24.25
C PHE A 35 -12.56 16.55 24.15
N ALA A 36 -12.06 16.85 22.95
CA ALA A 36 -11.06 17.89 22.74
C ALA A 36 -11.53 19.28 23.22
N GLY A 37 -10.74 19.90 24.11
CA GLY A 37 -11.03 21.24 24.66
C GLY A 37 -12.20 21.33 25.61
N GLN A 38 -12.75 20.19 26.11
CA GLN A 38 -13.84 20.17 27.07
C GLN A 38 -13.35 20.01 28.52
N ALA A 39 -14.16 20.50 29.48
CA ALA A 39 -14.03 20.22 30.90
C ALA A 39 -14.87 19.01 31.33
N SER A 40 -15.93 18.71 30.58
CA SER A 40 -16.85 17.60 30.79
C SER A 40 -16.35 16.34 30.10
N GLY A 41 -16.23 15.25 30.86
CA GLY A 41 -15.77 13.94 30.31
C GLY A 41 -16.89 12.88 30.23
N LEU A 42 -18.14 13.21 30.53
CA LEU A 42 -19.26 12.26 30.42
C LEU A 42 -19.97 12.35 29.06
N CYS A 43 -19.96 13.53 28.43
CA CYS A 43 -20.58 13.78 27.14
C CYS A 43 -19.60 14.54 26.25
N GLY A 44 -18.92 13.82 25.35
CA GLY A 44 -18.02 14.41 24.34
C GLY A 44 -18.83 15.00 23.20
N ALA A 45 -18.63 16.28 22.88
CA ALA A 45 -19.33 17.04 21.86
C ALA A 45 -18.38 17.86 20.97
N ALA A 46 -17.08 17.60 20.99
CA ALA A 46 -16.10 18.34 20.22
C ALA A 46 -16.15 17.99 18.73
N VAL A 47 -16.72 16.84 18.36
CA VAL A 47 -16.88 16.43 16.95
C VAL A 47 -18.23 16.91 16.44
N PRO A 48 -18.30 17.68 15.35
CA PRO A 48 -19.55 18.14 14.78
C PRO A 48 -20.50 16.99 14.44
N GLY A 49 -21.80 17.13 14.80
CA GLY A 49 -22.82 16.15 14.48
C GLY A 49 -22.79 14.87 15.33
N ALA A 50 -21.91 14.75 16.31
CA ALA A 50 -21.78 13.58 17.18
C ALA A 50 -21.72 13.92 18.68
N LEU A 51 -22.25 12.99 19.51
CA LEU A 51 -22.03 12.98 20.94
C LEU A 51 -21.47 11.63 21.36
N TRP A 52 -20.45 11.64 22.21
CA TRP A 52 -19.88 10.46 22.85
C TRP A 52 -20.26 10.38 24.32
N LEU A 53 -21.15 9.46 24.66
CA LEU A 53 -21.70 9.32 26.00
C LEU A 53 -20.94 8.24 26.77
N ARG A 54 -20.48 8.57 27.97
CA ARG A 54 -19.76 7.62 28.85
C ARG A 54 -20.70 7.05 29.88
N THR A 55 -20.57 5.73 30.12
CA THR A 55 -21.32 4.98 31.13
C THR A 55 -20.40 4.45 32.25
N GLY A 56 -20.95 4.12 33.37
CA GLY A 56 -20.28 3.45 34.49
C GLY A 56 -20.01 1.98 34.15
N LEU A 57 -21.04 1.26 33.69
CA LEU A 57 -20.94 -0.13 33.27
C LEU A 57 -20.07 -0.24 32.04
N HIS A 58 -19.18 -1.25 32.01
CA HIS A 58 -18.33 -1.53 30.83
C HIS A 58 -19.12 -2.22 29.71
N THR A 59 -19.82 -3.29 30.04
CA THR A 59 -20.61 -4.07 29.09
C THR A 59 -21.88 -4.58 29.79
N GLY A 60 -23.03 -4.43 29.14
CA GLY A 60 -24.33 -4.88 29.66
C GLY A 60 -25.44 -3.91 29.35
N ARG A 61 -26.55 -3.96 30.11
CA ARG A 61 -27.73 -3.12 29.91
C ARG A 61 -27.87 -2.04 30.96
N VAL A 62 -28.14 -0.82 30.53
CA VAL A 62 -28.40 0.34 31.37
C VAL A 62 -29.77 0.93 31.10
N GLY A 63 -30.42 1.48 32.10
CA GLY A 63 -31.64 2.27 31.89
C GLY A 63 -31.29 3.56 31.15
N PHE A 64 -31.94 3.84 30.03
CA PHE A 64 -31.62 5.00 29.20
C PHE A 64 -32.89 5.70 28.71
N THR A 65 -32.99 6.99 28.96
CA THR A 65 -34.10 7.82 28.49
C THR A 65 -33.56 8.97 27.67
N VAL A 66 -34.16 9.26 26.52
CA VAL A 66 -33.89 10.46 25.72
C VAL A 66 -35.15 11.33 25.72
N GLU A 67 -34.99 12.61 26.04
CA GLU A 67 -36.07 13.60 26.02
C GLU A 67 -35.71 14.77 25.08
N VAL A 68 -36.66 15.18 24.26
CA VAL A 68 -36.55 16.39 23.43
C VAL A 68 -37.59 17.39 23.90
N HIS A 69 -37.14 18.54 24.36
CA HIS A 69 -37.94 19.61 24.95
C HIS A 69 -37.95 20.84 24.05
N ASP A 70 -39.02 21.67 24.20
CA ASP A 70 -39.10 22.99 23.55
C ASP A 70 -38.36 24.10 24.32
N GLN A 71 -37.99 23.89 25.57
CA GLN A 71 -37.23 24.78 26.45
C GLN A 71 -36.47 24.01 27.52
N ALA A 72 -35.51 24.67 28.20
CA ALA A 72 -34.72 24.04 29.26
C ALA A 72 -35.57 23.41 30.35
N PRO A 73 -35.46 22.07 30.58
CA PRO A 73 -36.17 21.42 31.66
C PRO A 73 -35.52 21.74 33.03
N PRO A 74 -36.30 21.72 34.14
CA PRO A 74 -35.72 21.81 35.48
C PRO A 74 -34.79 20.62 35.74
N LEU A 75 -33.72 20.84 36.46
CA LEU A 75 -32.83 19.78 36.90
C LEU A 75 -33.45 19.01 38.08
N ASP A 76 -33.67 17.71 37.89
CA ASP A 76 -34.10 16.84 39.01
C ASP A 76 -32.93 16.53 39.94
N PRO A 77 -33.03 16.79 41.24
CA PRO A 77 -31.97 16.55 42.21
C PRO A 77 -31.60 15.07 42.39
N VAL A 78 -32.40 14.13 41.88
CA VAL A 78 -32.14 12.66 41.95
C VAL A 78 -30.87 12.25 41.22
N TRP A 79 -30.49 13.00 40.19
CA TRP A 79 -29.32 12.71 39.37
C TRP A 79 -28.03 13.01 40.16
N GLU A 80 -27.06 12.08 40.10
CA GLU A 80 -25.81 12.12 40.86
C GLU A 80 -24.70 12.83 40.06
N ASP A 81 -24.60 12.58 38.76
CA ASP A 81 -23.65 13.19 37.88
C ASP A 81 -24.37 13.87 36.72
N VAL A 82 -24.07 15.12 36.45
CA VAL A 82 -24.80 15.94 35.48
C VAL A 82 -23.83 16.85 34.75
N VAL A 83 -23.85 16.76 33.41
CA VAL A 83 -23.09 17.63 32.54
C VAL A 83 -23.97 18.28 31.48
N GLU A 84 -23.56 19.42 30.98
CA GLU A 84 -24.19 20.07 29.85
C GLU A 84 -23.17 20.40 28.78
N VAL A 85 -23.53 20.13 27.52
CA VAL A 85 -22.74 20.46 26.32
C VAL A 85 -23.62 21.13 25.28
N SER A 86 -23.01 21.78 24.29
CA SER A 86 -23.71 22.25 23.10
C SER A 86 -23.59 21.24 21.97
N PHE A 87 -24.67 21.05 21.22
CA PHE A 87 -24.73 20.10 20.10
C PHE A 87 -25.51 20.71 18.94
N ARG A 88 -25.07 20.41 17.73
CA ARG A 88 -25.81 20.71 16.52
C ARG A 88 -25.75 19.50 15.62
N PRO A 89 -26.91 18.92 15.25
CA PRO A 89 -26.97 17.84 14.25
C PRO A 89 -26.37 18.29 12.92
N ALA A 90 -25.65 17.40 12.26
CA ALA A 90 -25.11 17.60 10.92
C ALA A 90 -26.19 17.38 9.83
N SER A 91 -27.22 16.60 10.15
CA SER A 91 -28.39 16.38 9.29
C SER A 91 -29.64 16.09 10.15
N ALA A 92 -30.80 16.04 9.53
CA ALA A 92 -32.06 15.64 10.16
C ALA A 92 -32.09 14.17 10.61
N GLN A 93 -31.18 13.33 10.12
CA GLN A 93 -31.06 11.92 10.47
C GLN A 93 -30.20 11.74 11.72
N SER A 94 -30.79 11.98 12.89
CA SER A 94 -30.10 11.80 14.16
C SER A 94 -30.51 10.50 14.84
N ARG A 95 -29.54 9.74 15.35
CA ARG A 95 -29.74 8.40 15.94
C ARG A 95 -28.99 8.24 17.24
N LEU A 96 -29.55 7.48 18.17
CA LEU A 96 -28.82 6.89 19.27
C LEU A 96 -28.23 5.55 18.78
N VAL A 97 -26.91 5.37 18.92
CA VAL A 97 -26.17 4.25 18.34
C VAL A 97 -25.34 3.55 19.41
N GLN A 98 -25.36 2.22 19.40
CA GLN A 98 -24.47 1.40 20.23
C GLN A 98 -23.06 1.33 19.63
N TRP A 99 -22.11 0.89 20.40
CA TRP A 99 -20.77 0.55 19.92
C TRP A 99 -20.86 -0.43 18.71
N ALA A 100 -19.96 -0.29 17.74
CA ALA A 100 -19.95 -1.05 16.48
C ALA A 100 -21.14 -0.77 15.53
N GLY A 101 -21.84 0.36 15.67
CA GLY A 101 -22.78 0.86 14.66
C GLY A 101 -24.19 0.29 14.72
N GLY A 102 -24.55 -0.44 15.78
CA GLY A 102 -25.93 -0.89 16.00
C GLY A 102 -26.84 0.31 16.31
N ALA A 103 -27.76 0.69 15.39
CA ALA A 103 -28.72 1.75 15.66
C ALA A 103 -29.73 1.30 16.69
N VAL A 104 -29.93 2.12 17.74
CA VAL A 104 -30.94 1.85 18.79
C VAL A 104 -32.26 2.55 18.48
N CYS A 105 -32.21 3.82 18.09
CA CYS A 105 -33.41 4.62 17.88
C CYS A 105 -33.13 5.89 17.07
N GLU A 106 -34.07 6.27 16.23
CA GLU A 106 -34.09 7.60 15.60
C GLU A 106 -34.52 8.65 16.60
N LEU A 107 -33.83 9.79 16.60
CA LEU A 107 -34.09 10.88 17.54
C LEU A 107 -34.91 12.02 16.90
N ASP A 108 -34.96 12.09 15.57
CA ASP A 108 -35.68 13.13 14.78
C ASP A 108 -35.37 14.55 15.30
N LEU A 109 -34.11 14.89 15.48
CA LEU A 109 -33.68 16.23 15.87
C LEU A 109 -33.69 17.18 14.66
N GLU A 110 -34.11 18.41 14.85
CA GLU A 110 -34.03 19.45 13.81
C GLU A 110 -32.56 19.91 13.68
N GLU A 111 -32.17 20.39 12.49
CA GLU A 111 -30.80 20.91 12.21
C GLU A 111 -30.57 22.28 12.86
N THR A 112 -30.81 22.39 14.14
CA THR A 112 -30.64 23.61 14.95
C THR A 112 -29.66 23.39 16.09
N GLY A 113 -29.24 24.47 16.75
CA GLY A 113 -28.42 24.37 17.94
C GLY A 113 -29.20 23.90 19.14
N TYR A 114 -28.67 22.91 19.86
CA TYR A 114 -29.22 22.39 21.11
C TYR A 114 -28.24 22.60 22.27
N ARG A 115 -28.80 22.84 23.46
CA ARG A 115 -28.16 22.48 24.71
C ARG A 115 -28.56 21.07 25.05
N VAL A 116 -27.57 20.27 25.46
CA VAL A 116 -27.76 18.85 25.82
C VAL A 116 -27.35 18.67 27.25
N ARG A 117 -28.22 18.11 28.07
CA ARG A 117 -27.91 17.70 29.45
C ARG A 117 -27.85 16.18 29.48
N TYR A 118 -26.73 15.66 29.97
CA TYR A 118 -26.53 14.25 30.21
C TYR A 118 -26.45 14.02 31.73
N CYS A 119 -27.37 13.22 32.25
CA CYS A 119 -27.52 12.89 33.64
C CYS A 119 -27.26 11.41 33.86
N ALA A 120 -26.60 11.08 34.96
CA ALA A 120 -26.34 9.71 35.37
C ALA A 120 -26.63 9.50 36.85
N THR A 121 -27.04 8.28 37.21
CA THR A 121 -27.12 7.80 38.58
C THR A 121 -26.72 6.34 38.65
N GLY A 122 -26.09 5.90 39.74
CA GLY A 122 -25.63 4.53 39.93
C GLY A 122 -24.30 4.18 39.33
N MET A 123 -23.53 5.13 38.78
CA MET A 123 -22.24 4.87 38.10
C MET A 123 -21.20 4.23 39.02
N GLU A 124 -21.18 4.55 40.31
CA GLU A 124 -20.23 3.98 41.28
C GLU A 124 -20.57 2.55 41.67
N GLN A 125 -21.88 2.24 41.78
CA GLN A 125 -22.34 0.89 42.09
C GLN A 125 -22.11 -0.09 40.95
N ALA A 126 -22.29 0.34 39.72
CA ALA A 126 -22.00 -0.46 38.51
C ALA A 126 -20.51 -0.88 38.42
N ARG A 127 -19.59 -0.04 38.88
CA ARG A 127 -18.16 -0.36 38.93
C ARG A 127 -17.84 -1.53 39.85
N GLN A 128 -18.63 -1.72 40.93
CA GLN A 128 -18.44 -2.79 41.92
C GLN A 128 -19.02 -4.13 41.45
N GLN A 129 -19.90 -4.12 40.47
CA GLN A 129 -20.63 -5.27 39.92
C GLN A 129 -20.14 -5.69 38.54
N ASP A 130 -18.83 -5.80 38.33
CA ASP A 130 -18.28 -6.23 37.03
C ASP A 130 -18.93 -7.56 36.60
N ALA A 131 -19.75 -7.50 35.54
CA ALA A 131 -20.38 -8.62 34.82
C ALA A 131 -21.30 -9.54 35.66
N GLY A 132 -22.44 -9.02 36.06
CA GLY A 132 -23.60 -9.86 36.41
C GLY A 132 -24.30 -10.40 35.13
N PRO A 133 -25.09 -11.51 35.25
CA PRO A 133 -25.86 -12.01 34.12
C PRO A 133 -26.83 -10.94 33.60
N ASP A 134 -27.04 -10.92 32.26
CA ASP A 134 -27.82 -9.93 31.50
C ASP A 134 -29.28 -9.70 31.98
N GLU A 135 -29.76 -10.43 32.96
CA GLU A 135 -31.17 -10.47 33.40
C GLU A 135 -31.49 -9.64 34.64
N GLU A 136 -30.49 -9.18 35.42
CA GLU A 136 -30.76 -8.35 36.60
C GLU A 136 -30.84 -6.86 36.21
N PRO A 137 -31.84 -6.09 36.78
CA PRO A 137 -31.95 -4.67 36.53
C PRO A 137 -30.70 -3.96 37.09
N GLN A 138 -29.90 -3.40 36.18
CA GLN A 138 -28.72 -2.63 36.57
C GLN A 138 -29.16 -1.35 37.31
N PRO A 139 -28.48 -0.98 38.39
CA PRO A 139 -28.80 0.24 39.16
C PRO A 139 -28.52 1.53 38.37
N GLU A 140 -27.80 1.42 37.30
CA GLU A 140 -27.32 2.53 36.50
C GLU A 140 -28.38 3.03 35.52
N ARG A 141 -28.70 4.31 35.61
CA ARG A 141 -29.68 4.98 34.72
C ARG A 141 -29.12 6.27 34.18
N TYR A 142 -29.50 6.57 32.95
CA TYR A 142 -29.11 7.74 32.19
C TYR A 142 -30.30 8.49 31.61
N LEU A 143 -30.17 9.84 31.59
CA LEU A 143 -31.12 10.72 30.93
C LEU A 143 -30.36 11.69 30.02
N LEU A 144 -30.73 11.71 28.75
CA LEU A 144 -30.22 12.63 27.77
C LEU A 144 -31.31 13.60 27.35
N GLN A 145 -31.18 14.88 27.66
CA GLN A 145 -32.18 15.90 27.39
C GLN A 145 -31.66 16.90 26.36
N PHE A 146 -32.45 17.15 25.33
CA PHE A 146 -32.16 18.16 24.31
C PHE A 146 -33.17 19.30 24.40
N TRP A 147 -32.70 20.55 24.25
CA TRP A 147 -33.57 21.71 24.02
C TRP A 147 -32.88 22.75 23.13
N PRO A 148 -33.61 23.52 22.30
CA PRO A 148 -33.03 24.56 21.44
C PRO A 148 -32.35 25.63 22.30
N ALA A 149 -31.09 25.93 21.99
CA ALA A 149 -30.31 26.98 22.66
C ALA A 149 -29.13 27.42 21.77
N SER A 150 -28.65 28.65 22.04
CA SER A 150 -27.38 29.12 21.48
C SER A 150 -26.21 28.31 22.04
N PRO A 151 -25.10 28.17 21.29
CA PRO A 151 -23.90 27.51 21.77
C PRO A 151 -23.33 28.18 23.02
N GLU A 152 -23.02 27.38 24.03
CA GLU A 152 -22.33 27.78 25.26
C GLU A 152 -21.23 26.76 25.60
N PRO A 153 -20.19 27.14 26.36
CA PRO A 153 -19.19 26.21 26.87
C PRO A 153 -19.84 25.03 27.61
N ASP A 154 -19.17 23.89 27.61
CA ASP A 154 -19.59 22.74 28.39
C ASP A 154 -19.49 23.04 29.92
N ARG A 155 -20.33 22.36 30.70
CA ARG A 155 -20.40 22.56 32.13
C ARG A 155 -20.55 21.23 32.85
N VAL A 156 -19.84 21.05 33.95
CA VAL A 156 -20.09 20.03 34.95
C VAL A 156 -20.99 20.65 36.02
N LEU A 157 -22.28 20.26 36.07
CA LEU A 157 -23.25 20.81 37.00
C LEU A 157 -23.21 20.04 38.33
N LYS A 158 -23.00 18.74 38.32
CA LYS A 158 -22.92 17.89 39.46
C LYS A 158 -21.96 16.73 39.19
N GLN A 159 -21.14 16.38 40.18
CA GLN A 159 -20.19 15.27 40.10
C GLN A 159 -20.18 14.57 41.44
N THR A 160 -20.48 13.27 41.46
CA THR A 160 -20.52 12.44 42.64
C THR A 160 -19.61 11.21 42.50
N ALA A 161 -19.67 10.52 41.35
CA ALA A 161 -18.94 9.29 41.14
C ALA A 161 -17.43 9.55 40.86
N GLU A 162 -16.57 8.69 41.38
CA GLU A 162 -15.13 8.71 41.09
C GLU A 162 -14.88 8.47 39.60
N LYS A 163 -15.70 7.62 38.96
CA LYS A 163 -15.60 7.37 37.52
C LYS A 163 -15.90 8.61 36.70
N ALA A 164 -16.88 9.42 37.08
CA ALA A 164 -17.17 10.71 36.48
C ALA A 164 -15.98 11.68 36.64
N ALA A 165 -15.39 11.76 37.85
CA ALA A 165 -14.21 12.55 38.11
C ALA A 165 -13.03 12.16 37.20
N TYR A 166 -12.76 10.87 37.04
CA TYR A 166 -11.71 10.34 36.14
C TYR A 166 -11.91 10.82 34.71
N TRP A 167 -13.15 10.73 34.18
CA TRP A 167 -13.44 11.16 32.83
C TRP A 167 -13.37 12.67 32.66
N HIS A 168 -13.76 13.46 33.66
CA HIS A 168 -13.58 14.91 33.61
C HIS A 168 -12.08 15.29 33.60
N ASP A 169 -11.25 14.58 34.36
CA ASP A 169 -9.80 14.76 34.29
C ASP A 169 -9.21 14.36 32.96
N PHE A 170 -9.72 13.30 32.36
CA PHE A 170 -9.32 12.90 31.00
C PHE A 170 -9.65 14.02 29.99
N ALA A 171 -10.89 14.53 29.97
CA ALA A 171 -11.31 15.57 29.04
C ALA A 171 -10.47 16.85 29.17
N ARG A 172 -10.23 17.32 30.40
CA ARG A 172 -9.40 18.52 30.66
C ARG A 172 -7.95 18.39 30.16
N ARG A 173 -7.44 17.19 29.96
CA ARG A 173 -6.10 16.95 29.42
C ARG A 173 -6.06 16.92 27.90
N GLN A 174 -7.21 16.86 27.26
CA GLN A 174 -7.23 16.87 25.79
C GLN A 174 -7.00 18.31 25.29
N PRO A 175 -6.10 18.50 24.29
CA PRO A 175 -5.94 19.79 23.66
C PRO A 175 -7.25 20.22 22.97
N PRO A 176 -7.46 21.54 22.78
CA PRO A 176 -8.58 22.00 22.00
C PRO A 176 -8.51 21.43 20.56
N PRO A 177 -9.66 21.29 19.87
CA PRO A 177 -9.66 20.81 18.49
C PRO A 177 -8.86 21.79 17.62
N PRO A 178 -8.13 21.26 16.60
CA PRO A 178 -7.34 22.11 15.72
C PRO A 178 -8.25 23.11 14.99
N THR A 179 -7.77 24.34 14.87
CA THR A 179 -8.46 25.39 14.12
C THR A 179 -8.65 24.99 12.65
N PRO A 180 -9.58 25.62 11.91
CA PRO A 180 -9.73 25.39 10.48
C PRO A 180 -8.42 25.65 9.70
N GLU A 181 -7.63 26.63 10.14
CA GLU A 181 -6.34 26.97 9.54
C GLU A 181 -5.30 25.88 9.77
N GLU A 182 -5.17 25.38 11.00
CA GLU A 182 -4.27 24.28 11.35
C GLU A 182 -4.64 22.97 10.62
N ARG A 183 -5.94 22.68 10.48
CA ARG A 183 -6.41 21.53 9.69
C ARG A 183 -6.03 21.67 8.22
N ALA A 184 -6.30 22.83 7.62
CA ALA A 184 -5.94 23.09 6.23
C ALA A 184 -4.42 23.05 5.99
N GLU A 185 -3.61 23.46 6.96
CA GLU A 185 -2.15 23.35 6.89
C GLU A 185 -1.70 21.89 7.01
N ALA A 186 -2.25 21.12 7.95
CA ALA A 186 -1.96 19.70 8.09
C ALA A 186 -2.35 18.89 6.85
N GLU A 187 -3.51 19.19 6.24
CA GLU A 187 -3.94 18.55 4.99
C GLU A 187 -2.99 18.89 3.81
N ARG A 188 -2.54 20.15 3.71
CA ARG A 188 -1.55 20.55 2.69
C ARG A 188 -0.21 19.84 2.89
N ALA A 189 0.26 19.76 4.14
CA ALA A 189 1.49 19.08 4.48
C ALA A 189 1.40 17.55 4.20
N ALA A 190 0.27 16.94 4.54
CA ALA A 190 0.03 15.52 4.26
C ALA A 190 0.01 15.22 2.76
N ARG A 191 -0.65 16.07 1.95
CA ARG A 191 -0.67 15.94 0.49
C ARG A 191 0.74 16.06 -0.11
N LEU A 192 1.50 17.07 0.30
CA LEU A 192 2.88 17.24 -0.18
C LEU A 192 3.77 16.05 0.20
N ALA A 193 3.62 15.53 1.43
CA ALA A 193 4.35 14.35 1.86
C ALA A 193 3.98 13.09 1.05
N GLN A 194 2.70 12.95 0.69
CA GLN A 194 2.24 11.84 -0.17
C GLN A 194 2.82 11.97 -1.59
N GLU A 195 2.75 13.14 -2.20
CA GLU A 195 3.34 13.40 -3.54
C GLU A 195 4.84 13.07 -3.57
N GLN A 196 5.58 13.49 -2.54
CA GLN A 196 7.00 13.18 -2.40
C GLN A 196 7.28 11.69 -2.21
N ALA A 197 6.41 10.99 -1.48
CA ALA A 197 6.55 9.54 -1.26
C ALA A 197 6.27 8.76 -2.56
N GLU A 198 5.29 9.18 -3.35
CA GLU A 198 4.97 8.59 -4.65
C GLU A 198 6.13 8.80 -5.63
N GLU A 199 6.68 10.01 -5.74
CA GLU A 199 7.84 10.31 -6.59
C GLU A 199 9.08 9.49 -6.16
N ALA A 200 9.34 9.38 -4.87
CA ALA A 200 10.45 8.59 -4.34
C ALA A 200 10.29 7.09 -4.66
N LEU A 201 9.06 6.59 -4.62
CA LEU A 201 8.75 5.20 -4.96
C LEU A 201 8.96 4.93 -6.46
N GLU A 202 8.52 5.84 -7.34
CA GLU A 202 8.71 5.73 -8.79
C GLU A 202 10.19 5.72 -9.15
N LEU A 203 10.98 6.65 -8.59
CA LEU A 203 12.43 6.70 -8.80
C LEU A 203 13.16 5.47 -8.27
N ALA A 204 12.73 4.94 -7.12
CA ALA A 204 13.30 3.72 -6.56
C ALA A 204 12.98 2.50 -7.44
N TYR A 205 11.76 2.42 -7.96
CA TYR A 205 11.35 1.35 -8.86
C TYR A 205 12.12 1.43 -10.19
N GLU A 206 12.23 2.62 -10.80
CA GLU A 206 13.03 2.80 -12.02
C GLU A 206 14.49 2.38 -11.80
N ARG A 207 15.09 2.83 -10.70
CA ARG A 207 16.48 2.43 -10.35
C ARG A 207 16.61 0.92 -10.23
N TRP A 208 15.68 0.26 -9.58
CA TRP A 208 15.68 -1.21 -9.44
C TRP A 208 15.51 -1.90 -10.79
N ASP A 209 14.58 -1.45 -11.63
CA ASP A 209 14.32 -2.01 -12.96
C ASP A 209 15.51 -1.85 -13.92
N TRP A 210 16.37 -0.87 -13.66
CA TRP A 210 17.60 -0.63 -14.40
C TRP A 210 18.87 -1.15 -13.67
N GLY A 211 18.72 -2.07 -12.73
CA GLY A 211 19.86 -2.77 -12.12
C GLY A 211 20.63 -1.96 -11.06
N GLY A 212 19.96 -1.05 -10.37
CA GLY A 212 20.50 -0.31 -9.23
C GLY A 212 20.92 1.13 -9.53
N GLN A 213 20.88 1.57 -10.79
CA GLN A 213 21.20 2.93 -11.22
C GLN A 213 20.06 3.49 -12.09
N LEU A 214 19.89 4.81 -12.07
CA LEU A 214 18.96 5.46 -13.01
C LEU A 214 19.61 5.51 -14.40
N PRO A 215 18.83 5.20 -15.46
CA PRO A 215 19.33 5.26 -16.82
C PRO A 215 19.51 6.72 -17.28
N SER A 216 20.45 6.95 -18.20
CA SER A 216 20.48 8.18 -19.00
C SER A 216 19.27 8.27 -19.93
N GLN A 217 18.99 9.45 -20.47
CA GLN A 217 17.96 9.59 -21.51
C GLN A 217 18.31 8.77 -22.77
N ALA A 218 19.58 8.75 -23.16
CA ALA A 218 20.04 7.94 -24.29
C ALA A 218 19.76 6.45 -24.08
N LEU A 219 19.98 5.94 -22.86
CA LEU A 219 19.74 4.54 -22.52
C LEU A 219 18.23 4.19 -22.51
N ARG A 220 17.36 5.16 -22.13
CA ARG A 220 15.90 4.98 -22.22
C ARG A 220 15.43 4.87 -23.67
N ASP A 221 16.04 5.63 -24.57
CA ASP A 221 15.60 5.80 -25.96
C ASP A 221 16.26 4.81 -26.93
N VAL A 222 17.37 4.17 -26.54
CA VAL A 222 18.19 3.34 -27.42
C VAL A 222 17.45 2.15 -28.05
N GLY A 223 16.48 1.56 -27.34
CA GLY A 223 15.75 0.37 -27.80
C GLY A 223 16.65 -0.88 -27.92
N GLY A 224 16.35 -1.75 -28.89
CA GLY A 224 17.16 -2.96 -29.16
C GLY A 224 17.17 -3.95 -27.98
N SER A 225 18.33 -4.54 -27.74
CA SER A 225 18.52 -5.63 -26.76
C SER A 225 18.84 -5.17 -25.34
N VAL A 226 18.77 -3.87 -25.04
CA VAL A 226 19.18 -3.29 -23.75
C VAL A 226 18.51 -3.97 -22.56
N ARG A 227 17.19 -4.20 -22.61
CA ARG A 227 16.44 -4.86 -21.52
C ARG A 227 16.85 -6.32 -21.33
N GLY A 228 17.22 -7.01 -22.41
CA GLY A 228 17.79 -8.35 -22.36
C GLY A 228 19.15 -8.36 -21.68
N LEU A 229 20.05 -7.48 -22.10
CA LEU A 229 21.41 -7.41 -21.56
C LEU A 229 21.45 -6.97 -20.08
N LEU A 230 20.54 -6.07 -19.67
CA LEU A 230 20.37 -5.67 -18.26
C LEU A 230 20.19 -6.87 -17.32
N ARG A 231 19.51 -7.93 -17.75
CA ARG A 231 19.31 -9.13 -16.94
C ARG A 231 20.60 -9.91 -16.67
N PHE A 232 21.59 -9.77 -17.56
CA PHE A 232 22.87 -10.46 -17.43
C PHE A 232 23.95 -9.61 -16.75
N ALA A 233 24.03 -8.32 -17.12
CA ALA A 233 25.13 -7.45 -16.74
C ALA A 233 24.69 -5.98 -16.63
N PRO A 234 23.91 -5.58 -15.63
CA PRO A 234 23.44 -4.19 -15.50
C PRO A 234 24.58 -3.18 -15.36
N ALA A 235 25.64 -3.53 -14.61
CA ALA A 235 26.80 -2.65 -14.46
C ALA A 235 27.51 -2.39 -15.81
N LEU A 236 27.62 -3.40 -16.67
CA LEU A 236 28.21 -3.24 -18.01
C LEU A 236 27.32 -2.35 -18.90
N VAL A 237 25.99 -2.49 -18.82
CA VAL A 237 25.07 -1.65 -19.59
C VAL A 237 25.26 -0.17 -19.25
N HIS A 238 25.30 0.16 -17.96
CA HIS A 238 25.55 1.54 -17.51
C HIS A 238 26.97 2.04 -17.86
N ALA A 239 27.97 1.17 -17.82
CA ALA A 239 29.33 1.52 -18.22
C ALA A 239 29.45 1.80 -19.72
N ILE A 240 28.78 1.02 -20.56
CA ILE A 240 28.69 1.28 -22.00
C ILE A 240 27.95 2.60 -22.28
N ASP A 241 26.86 2.87 -21.57
CA ASP A 241 26.14 4.14 -21.68
C ASP A 241 27.02 5.35 -21.31
N ALA A 242 27.79 5.24 -20.24
CA ALA A 242 28.70 6.30 -19.80
C ALA A 242 29.93 6.46 -20.70
N ALA A 243 30.22 5.47 -21.54
CA ALA A 243 31.35 5.51 -22.47
C ALA A 243 31.06 6.41 -23.68
N GLY A 244 32.09 6.99 -24.24
CA GLY A 244 31.97 7.78 -25.46
C GLY A 244 31.77 6.87 -26.72
N PRO A 245 31.34 7.46 -27.85
CA PRO A 245 31.02 6.72 -29.07
C PRO A 245 32.14 5.83 -29.58
N GLU A 246 33.39 6.24 -29.48
CA GLU A 246 34.56 5.45 -29.89
C GLU A 246 34.73 4.18 -29.03
N ALA A 247 34.59 4.30 -27.72
CA ALA A 247 34.64 3.15 -26.83
C ALA A 247 33.45 2.20 -27.02
N GLN A 248 32.26 2.72 -27.26
CA GLN A 248 31.07 1.94 -27.61
C GLN A 248 31.32 1.14 -28.89
N ARG A 249 31.88 1.76 -29.94
CA ARG A 249 32.27 1.06 -31.20
C ARG A 249 33.31 -0.02 -30.95
N ALA A 250 34.31 0.26 -30.12
CA ALA A 250 35.33 -0.72 -29.78
C ALA A 250 34.75 -1.94 -29.02
N VAL A 251 33.80 -1.72 -28.09
CA VAL A 251 33.08 -2.79 -27.40
C VAL A 251 32.23 -3.60 -28.40
N ALA A 252 31.51 -2.94 -29.29
CA ALA A 252 30.71 -3.62 -30.32
C ALA A 252 31.57 -4.55 -31.19
N LEU A 253 32.70 -4.05 -31.72
CA LEU A 253 33.63 -4.82 -32.52
C LEU A 253 34.22 -6.01 -31.75
N LEU A 254 34.66 -5.77 -30.50
CA LEU A 254 35.21 -6.83 -29.64
C LEU A 254 34.16 -7.93 -29.39
N ALA A 255 32.95 -7.56 -29.06
CA ALA A 255 31.85 -8.51 -28.81
C ALA A 255 31.53 -9.35 -30.06
N ALA A 256 31.43 -8.70 -31.23
CA ALA A 256 31.20 -9.39 -32.50
C ALA A 256 32.34 -10.37 -32.85
N ARG A 257 33.60 -9.94 -32.68
CA ARG A 257 34.79 -10.79 -32.86
C ARG A 257 34.76 -12.00 -31.94
N ARG A 258 34.53 -11.82 -30.66
CA ARG A 258 34.47 -12.90 -29.65
C ARG A 258 33.34 -13.88 -29.93
N ALA A 259 32.18 -13.38 -30.35
CA ALA A 259 31.07 -14.25 -30.78
C ALA A 259 31.48 -15.14 -31.97
N CYS A 260 32.11 -14.56 -33.00
CA CYS A 260 32.58 -15.31 -34.17
C CYS A 260 33.69 -16.32 -33.83
N GLU A 261 34.65 -15.94 -32.98
CA GLU A 261 35.72 -16.83 -32.51
C GLU A 261 35.12 -18.03 -31.75
N THR A 262 34.22 -17.78 -30.82
CA THR A 262 33.57 -18.82 -29.98
C THR A 262 32.70 -19.75 -30.85
N ALA A 263 32.04 -19.22 -31.85
CA ALA A 263 31.29 -20.01 -32.83
C ALA A 263 32.16 -20.73 -33.88
N ALA A 264 33.49 -20.50 -33.88
CA ALA A 264 34.45 -20.98 -34.85
C ALA A 264 34.12 -20.53 -36.31
N LEU A 265 33.63 -19.29 -36.44
CA LEU A 265 33.30 -18.68 -37.73
C LEU A 265 34.40 -17.68 -38.20
N ALA A 266 35.30 -17.25 -37.33
CA ALA A 266 36.24 -16.15 -37.57
C ALA A 266 37.16 -16.39 -38.80
N GLU A 267 37.44 -17.64 -39.15
CA GLU A 267 38.29 -18.05 -40.25
C GLU A 267 37.54 -18.10 -41.61
N LEU A 268 36.22 -17.92 -41.62
CA LEU A 268 35.44 -17.89 -42.87
C LEU A 268 35.64 -16.55 -43.54
N ASP A 269 35.97 -16.58 -44.85
CA ASP A 269 36.34 -15.38 -45.65
C ASP A 269 35.31 -14.25 -45.55
N TRP A 270 34.00 -14.60 -45.60
CA TRP A 270 32.91 -13.63 -45.51
C TRP A 270 32.73 -13.06 -44.11
N ILE A 271 33.04 -13.81 -43.05
CA ILE A 271 33.05 -13.34 -41.64
C ILE A 271 34.28 -12.46 -41.38
N ALA A 272 35.47 -12.88 -41.85
CA ALA A 272 36.70 -12.10 -41.73
C ALA A 272 36.58 -10.74 -42.43
N ALA A 273 35.97 -10.71 -43.63
CA ALA A 273 35.67 -9.48 -44.35
C ALA A 273 34.72 -8.56 -43.59
N ALA A 274 33.67 -9.13 -42.95
CA ALA A 274 32.74 -8.36 -42.15
C ALA A 274 33.42 -7.77 -40.88
N LEU A 275 34.23 -8.55 -40.18
CA LEU A 275 35.00 -8.07 -39.02
C LEU A 275 36.00 -6.97 -39.38
N THR A 276 36.62 -7.06 -40.57
CA THR A 276 37.49 -6.02 -41.08
C THR A 276 36.70 -4.74 -41.42
N ALA A 277 35.58 -4.87 -42.09
CA ALA A 277 34.72 -3.73 -42.40
C ALA A 277 34.25 -2.99 -41.14
N LEU A 278 33.86 -3.75 -40.08
CA LEU A 278 33.53 -3.15 -38.77
C LEU A 278 34.71 -2.40 -38.13
N ALA A 279 35.93 -2.96 -38.23
CA ALA A 279 37.14 -2.31 -37.70
C ALA A 279 37.44 -1.01 -38.48
N ASP A 280 37.25 -1.00 -39.79
CA ASP A 280 37.46 0.14 -40.68
C ASP A 280 36.27 1.13 -40.69
N LYS A 281 35.23 0.85 -39.91
CA LYS A 281 33.98 1.65 -39.86
C LYS A 281 33.30 1.76 -41.26
N CYS A 282 33.44 0.72 -42.06
CA CYS A 282 32.80 0.58 -43.35
C CYS A 282 31.51 -0.22 -43.25
N PRO A 283 30.55 -0.04 -44.19
CA PRO A 283 29.37 -0.90 -44.28
C PRO A 283 29.78 -2.37 -44.45
N LEU A 284 28.96 -3.27 -43.88
CA LEU A 284 29.22 -4.70 -44.00
C LEU A 284 29.13 -5.14 -45.46
N PRO A 285 30.09 -5.95 -45.94
CA PRO A 285 30.06 -6.49 -47.31
C PRO A 285 29.03 -7.64 -47.43
N PRO A 286 28.68 -8.06 -48.65
CA PRO A 286 27.90 -9.28 -48.81
C PRO A 286 28.54 -10.47 -48.09
N PRO A 287 27.73 -11.35 -47.48
CA PRO A 287 26.28 -11.46 -47.61
C PRO A 287 25.48 -10.61 -46.59
N PHE A 288 26.09 -9.71 -45.83
CA PHE A 288 25.46 -8.91 -44.78
C PHE A 288 24.74 -7.67 -45.31
N ASP A 289 24.71 -7.47 -46.63
CA ASP A 289 23.91 -6.44 -47.31
C ASP A 289 22.39 -6.72 -47.21
N ASP A 290 22.03 -7.98 -47.00
CA ASP A 290 20.67 -8.43 -46.68
C ASP A 290 20.71 -9.49 -45.57
N ALA A 291 19.87 -9.33 -44.56
CA ALA A 291 19.81 -10.26 -43.43
C ALA A 291 19.43 -11.68 -43.89
N GLU A 292 18.51 -11.85 -44.84
CA GLU A 292 18.11 -13.16 -45.34
C GLU A 292 19.27 -13.85 -46.08
N HIS A 293 20.04 -13.10 -46.88
CA HIS A 293 21.22 -13.59 -47.60
C HIS A 293 22.32 -14.06 -46.60
N ALA A 294 22.53 -13.35 -45.50
CA ALA A 294 23.45 -13.77 -44.45
C ALA A 294 23.05 -15.12 -43.84
N TRP A 295 21.76 -15.34 -43.55
CA TRP A 295 21.25 -16.60 -43.06
C TRP A 295 21.38 -17.75 -44.06
N GLN A 296 21.02 -17.53 -45.31
CA GLN A 296 21.17 -18.52 -46.37
C GLN A 296 22.64 -18.92 -46.56
N THR A 297 23.56 -17.95 -46.49
CA THR A 297 25.00 -18.23 -46.59
C THR A 297 25.47 -19.07 -45.38
N LEU A 298 25.02 -18.74 -44.17
CA LEU A 298 25.36 -19.52 -42.99
C LEU A 298 24.89 -20.97 -43.08
N GLU A 299 23.66 -21.19 -43.57
CA GLU A 299 23.08 -22.54 -43.70
C GLU A 299 23.68 -23.35 -44.85
N SER A 300 24.16 -22.69 -45.91
CA SER A 300 24.68 -23.36 -47.12
C SER A 300 26.19 -23.56 -47.12
N ASP A 301 26.98 -22.82 -46.33
CA ASP A 301 28.43 -22.98 -46.28
C ASP A 301 28.84 -24.26 -45.49
N PRO A 302 29.36 -25.27 -46.17
CA PRO A 302 29.73 -26.53 -45.49
C PRO A 302 30.89 -26.40 -44.47
N ARG A 303 31.57 -25.26 -44.44
CA ARG A 303 32.65 -24.97 -43.47
C ARG A 303 32.09 -24.49 -42.13
N VAL A 304 30.79 -24.12 -42.04
CA VAL A 304 30.16 -23.72 -40.80
C VAL A 304 30.06 -24.93 -39.87
N PRO A 305 30.64 -24.87 -38.65
CA PRO A 305 30.63 -26.01 -37.76
C PRO A 305 29.27 -26.19 -37.08
N ASP A 306 28.84 -27.42 -36.89
CA ASP A 306 27.69 -27.75 -36.06
C ASP A 306 28.08 -27.68 -34.56
N ARG A 307 28.09 -26.45 -34.02
CA ARG A 307 28.41 -26.18 -32.58
C ARG A 307 27.18 -25.72 -31.84
N THR A 308 26.95 -26.33 -30.70
CA THR A 308 25.83 -25.99 -29.85
C THR A 308 26.31 -25.80 -28.40
N VAL A 309 25.67 -24.91 -27.68
CA VAL A 309 25.93 -24.60 -26.29
C VAL A 309 24.63 -24.55 -25.48
N GLY A 310 24.68 -24.74 -24.17
CA GLY A 310 23.54 -24.52 -23.30
C GLY A 310 23.12 -23.05 -23.33
N ARG A 311 21.82 -22.78 -23.32
CA ARG A 311 21.30 -21.40 -23.37
C ARG A 311 21.81 -20.58 -22.18
N ALA A 312 22.23 -19.33 -22.43
CA ALA A 312 22.54 -18.39 -21.38
C ALA A 312 21.31 -18.16 -20.46
N THR A 313 21.51 -18.30 -19.17
CA THR A 313 20.49 -18.04 -18.17
C THR A 313 20.92 -16.86 -17.30
N PRO A 314 20.15 -15.77 -17.26
CA PRO A 314 20.51 -14.63 -16.44
C PRO A 314 20.47 -15.00 -14.94
N PRO A 315 21.25 -14.32 -14.08
CA PRO A 315 21.15 -14.46 -12.64
C PRO A 315 19.76 -14.05 -12.15
N GLU A 316 19.38 -14.55 -10.97
CA GLU A 316 18.14 -14.17 -10.33
C GLU A 316 18.12 -12.65 -10.05
N TRP A 317 17.03 -11.99 -10.50
CA TRP A 317 16.89 -10.56 -10.28
C TRP A 317 16.47 -10.31 -8.83
N PRO A 318 17.15 -9.40 -8.11
CA PRO A 318 16.80 -9.14 -6.72
C PRO A 318 15.36 -8.62 -6.61
N PRO A 319 14.60 -9.01 -5.55
CA PRO A 319 13.26 -8.48 -5.35
C PRO A 319 13.29 -6.96 -5.11
N PHE A 320 12.28 -6.26 -5.62
CA PHE A 320 12.13 -4.84 -5.36
C PHE A 320 11.92 -4.57 -3.86
N GLN A 321 12.68 -3.64 -3.32
CA GLN A 321 12.56 -3.16 -1.96
C GLN A 321 12.12 -1.70 -2.01
N PRO A 322 10.86 -1.38 -1.64
CA PRO A 322 10.41 0.00 -1.63
C PRO A 322 11.19 0.81 -0.58
N PRO A 323 11.40 2.11 -0.82
CA PRO A 323 12.04 2.98 0.16
C PRO A 323 11.22 3.00 1.46
N THR A 324 11.88 2.95 2.59
CA THR A 324 11.23 3.09 3.89
C THR A 324 10.75 4.53 4.03
N ALA A 325 9.46 4.74 4.27
CA ALA A 325 8.91 6.07 4.50
C ALA A 325 9.66 6.75 5.69
N PRO A 326 10.03 8.01 5.58
CA PRO A 326 10.61 8.75 6.69
C PRO A 326 9.66 8.73 7.88
N GLY A 327 10.10 8.19 9.03
CA GLY A 327 9.27 8.09 10.24
C GLY A 327 8.42 6.83 10.37
N ALA A 328 8.50 5.88 9.45
CA ALA A 328 7.90 4.57 9.68
C ALA A 328 8.61 3.88 10.87
N PRO A 329 7.85 3.37 11.86
CA PRO A 329 8.45 2.63 12.96
C PRO A 329 9.22 1.43 12.37
N VAL A 330 10.50 1.31 12.76
CA VAL A 330 11.33 0.16 12.41
C VAL A 330 10.54 -1.10 12.80
N PRO A 331 10.26 -2.03 11.88
CA PRO A 331 9.57 -3.25 12.24
C PRO A 331 10.36 -3.96 13.33
N MET A 332 9.85 -3.95 14.56
CA MET A 332 10.44 -4.76 15.62
C MET A 332 10.47 -6.21 15.14
N PRO A 333 11.61 -6.91 15.25
CA PRO A 333 11.65 -8.33 14.92
C PRO A 333 10.54 -9.02 15.71
N ARG A 334 9.62 -9.68 15.00
CA ARG A 334 8.56 -10.44 15.66
C ARG A 334 9.24 -11.40 16.62
N PRO A 335 8.86 -11.40 17.91
CA PRO A 335 9.39 -12.40 18.83
C PRO A 335 9.10 -13.76 18.23
N GLN A 336 10.13 -14.57 18.06
CA GLN A 336 9.99 -15.96 17.61
C GLN A 336 9.05 -16.64 18.60
N ARG A 337 7.83 -16.94 18.14
CA ARG A 337 6.91 -17.74 18.92
C ARG A 337 7.57 -19.10 19.11
N THR A 338 8.03 -19.37 20.29
CA THR A 338 8.37 -20.73 20.72
C THR A 338 7.11 -21.59 20.45
N PRO A 339 7.21 -22.73 19.77
CA PRO A 339 6.04 -23.56 19.54
C PRO A 339 5.54 -24.07 20.88
N GLN A 340 4.43 -23.48 21.38
CA GLN A 340 3.66 -24.10 22.44
C GLN A 340 3.01 -25.35 21.82
N ILE A 341 3.38 -26.50 22.34
CA ILE A 341 2.73 -27.78 22.05
C ILE A 341 1.31 -27.67 22.64
N MET A 342 0.36 -27.29 21.79
CA MET A 342 -1.06 -27.39 22.12
C MET A 342 -1.48 -28.85 21.95
N GLY A 343 -2.03 -29.42 23.02
CA GLY A 343 -2.73 -30.71 22.96
C GLY A 343 -3.94 -30.66 21.99
N PRO A 344 -4.52 -31.80 21.63
CA PRO A 344 -5.50 -31.89 20.56
C PRO A 344 -6.77 -31.15 20.91
N ALA A 345 -6.98 -29.99 20.29
CA ALA A 345 -8.25 -29.26 20.32
C ALA A 345 -9.19 -29.88 19.28
N ALA A 346 -10.40 -30.23 19.73
CA ALA A 346 -11.48 -30.76 18.91
C ALA A 346 -11.77 -29.83 17.71
N ALA A 347 -11.84 -30.38 16.52
CA ALA A 347 -12.14 -29.67 15.29
C ALA A 347 -13.59 -29.18 15.30
N PHE A 348 -13.80 -27.87 15.39
CA PHE A 348 -15.09 -27.24 15.07
C PHE A 348 -15.22 -27.15 13.54
N VAL A 349 -16.08 -27.98 12.97
CA VAL A 349 -16.46 -27.91 11.55
C VAL A 349 -17.49 -26.77 11.42
N LYS A 350 -17.10 -25.68 10.75
CA LYS A 350 -18.01 -24.58 10.39
C LYS A 350 -18.92 -25.04 9.26
N PRO A 351 -20.27 -24.89 9.37
CA PRO A 351 -21.17 -25.23 8.28
C PRO A 351 -20.99 -24.28 7.08
N PRO A 352 -21.23 -24.75 5.83
CA PRO A 352 -21.08 -23.92 4.64
C PRO A 352 -22.14 -22.81 4.61
N GLY A 353 -21.69 -21.58 4.39
CA GLY A 353 -22.56 -20.42 4.21
C GLY A 353 -23.27 -20.43 2.85
N PRO A 354 -24.38 -19.67 2.70
CA PRO A 354 -25.16 -19.63 1.47
C PRO A 354 -24.38 -19.00 0.31
N PRO A 355 -24.68 -19.38 -0.96
CA PRO A 355 -23.93 -18.91 -2.12
C PRO A 355 -24.16 -17.40 -2.36
N ILE A 356 -23.05 -16.70 -2.64
CA ILE A 356 -23.02 -15.26 -2.97
C ILE A 356 -23.58 -15.08 -4.41
N PRO A 357 -24.53 -14.16 -4.65
CA PRO A 357 -25.01 -13.88 -6.00
C PRO A 357 -23.91 -13.22 -6.85
N GLN A 358 -23.68 -13.76 -8.05
CA GLN A 358 -22.78 -13.17 -9.03
C GLN A 358 -23.46 -11.96 -9.68
N GLY A 359 -22.91 -10.76 -9.50
CA GLY A 359 -23.28 -9.56 -10.25
C GLY A 359 -22.68 -9.56 -11.66
N PRO A 360 -23.21 -8.73 -12.59
CA PRO A 360 -22.80 -8.73 -14.00
C PRO A 360 -21.36 -8.27 -14.20
N PRO A 361 -20.67 -8.72 -15.28
CA PRO A 361 -19.24 -8.47 -15.49
C PRO A 361 -18.99 -7.01 -15.86
N THR A 362 -18.14 -6.35 -15.08
CA THR A 362 -17.52 -5.07 -15.44
C THR A 362 -16.34 -5.31 -16.40
N VAL A 363 -16.42 -4.65 -17.55
CA VAL A 363 -15.39 -4.66 -18.61
C VAL A 363 -14.14 -3.91 -18.12
N GLY A 364 -12.97 -4.52 -18.29
CA GLY A 364 -11.68 -3.83 -18.36
C GLY A 364 -10.73 -4.00 -17.17
N SER A 365 -10.18 -5.20 -17.00
CA SER A 365 -8.87 -5.39 -16.36
C SER A 365 -8.24 -6.65 -16.97
N SER A 366 -7.21 -6.45 -17.80
CA SER A 366 -6.41 -7.54 -18.36
C SER A 366 -5.63 -8.20 -17.23
N ARG A 367 -6.19 -9.27 -16.70
CA ARG A 367 -5.47 -10.19 -15.81
C ARG A 367 -4.62 -11.09 -16.69
N TYR A 368 -3.31 -10.89 -16.69
CA TYR A 368 -2.38 -11.91 -17.17
C TYR A 368 -2.42 -13.06 -16.17
N THR A 369 -3.02 -14.17 -16.61
CA THR A 369 -2.90 -15.45 -15.87
C THR A 369 -1.50 -15.98 -16.15
N VAL A 370 -0.58 -15.86 -15.20
CA VAL A 370 0.69 -16.57 -15.23
C VAL A 370 0.36 -18.04 -14.97
N VAL A 371 0.31 -18.83 -16.03
CA VAL A 371 0.24 -20.29 -15.93
C VAL A 371 1.64 -20.78 -15.59
N THR A 372 1.88 -21.05 -14.30
CA THR A 372 3.12 -21.71 -13.87
C THR A 372 2.97 -23.21 -14.23
N PHE A 373 3.59 -23.62 -15.31
CA PHE A 373 3.76 -25.03 -15.62
C PHE A 373 4.81 -25.61 -14.64
N PHE A 374 4.39 -26.37 -13.68
CA PHE A 374 5.25 -27.34 -13.00
C PHE A 374 5.48 -28.50 -13.98
N GLY A 375 6.44 -28.37 -14.88
CA GLY A 375 6.88 -29.40 -15.83
C GLY A 375 8.29 -29.80 -15.50
N ALA A 376 8.59 -31.08 -15.74
CA ALA A 376 9.84 -31.80 -15.54
C ALA A 376 11.14 -31.00 -15.78
N PRO A 377 12.31 -31.41 -15.25
CA PRO A 377 13.56 -30.65 -15.33
C PRO A 377 13.79 -30.22 -16.78
N GLU A 378 13.87 -28.90 -17.02
CA GLU A 378 14.15 -28.34 -18.32
C GLU A 378 15.43 -28.99 -18.85
N ARG A 379 15.27 -29.81 -19.90
CA ARG A 379 16.40 -30.16 -20.75
C ARG A 379 16.98 -28.84 -21.21
N SER A 380 18.20 -28.51 -20.79
CA SER A 380 18.86 -27.27 -21.18
C SER A 380 18.74 -27.12 -22.70
N LEU A 381 17.95 -26.16 -23.15
CA LEU A 381 17.76 -25.90 -24.57
C LEU A 381 19.14 -25.53 -25.14
N ARG A 382 19.69 -26.40 -25.99
CA ARG A 382 20.92 -26.10 -26.71
C ARG A 382 20.62 -25.17 -27.87
N VAL A 383 21.46 -24.17 -28.03
CA VAL A 383 21.38 -23.19 -29.11
C VAL A 383 22.59 -23.31 -30.04
N SER A 384 22.41 -23.09 -31.32
CA SER A 384 23.49 -23.09 -32.30
C SER A 384 24.36 -21.85 -32.13
N GLN A 385 25.64 -22.02 -31.79
CA GLN A 385 26.58 -20.90 -31.65
C GLN A 385 26.76 -20.12 -32.97
N PRO A 386 26.91 -20.77 -34.17
CA PRO A 386 26.94 -20.04 -35.45
C PRO A 386 25.74 -19.11 -35.66
N HIS A 387 24.52 -19.61 -35.37
CA HIS A 387 23.32 -18.78 -35.54
C HIS A 387 23.26 -17.62 -34.53
N MET A 388 23.76 -17.82 -33.29
CA MET A 388 23.78 -16.73 -32.30
C MET A 388 24.88 -15.69 -32.58
N ALA A 389 25.94 -16.04 -33.32
CA ALA A 389 27.05 -15.12 -33.65
C ALA A 389 26.70 -14.10 -34.76
N ILE A 390 25.86 -14.45 -35.71
CA ILE A 390 25.45 -13.54 -36.79
C ILE A 390 24.81 -12.25 -36.28
N PRO A 391 23.84 -12.30 -35.34
CA PRO A 391 23.30 -11.09 -34.72
C PRO A 391 24.34 -10.18 -34.07
N ALA A 392 25.47 -10.71 -33.58
CA ALA A 392 26.54 -9.86 -33.03
C ALA A 392 27.24 -9.00 -34.10
N LEU A 393 27.44 -9.53 -35.30
CA LEU A 393 27.96 -8.75 -36.43
C LEU A 393 26.96 -7.70 -36.89
N LEU A 394 25.70 -8.08 -37.06
CA LEU A 394 24.64 -7.18 -37.50
C LEU A 394 24.40 -6.08 -36.45
N GLY A 395 24.38 -6.43 -35.17
CA GLY A 395 24.27 -5.48 -34.07
C GLY A 395 25.45 -4.49 -34.04
N ALA A 396 26.68 -4.96 -34.21
CA ALA A 396 27.87 -4.10 -34.24
C ALA A 396 27.88 -3.10 -35.40
N ALA A 397 27.13 -3.36 -36.48
CA ALA A 397 26.98 -2.48 -37.63
C ALA A 397 25.89 -1.40 -37.44
N GLU A 398 25.11 -1.43 -36.37
CA GLU A 398 24.09 -0.42 -36.10
C GLU A 398 24.66 1.01 -36.15
N ALA A 399 23.87 1.95 -36.66
CA ALA A 399 24.32 3.33 -36.88
C ALA A 399 24.60 4.06 -35.53
N ASP A 400 23.75 3.84 -34.53
CA ASP A 400 23.95 4.38 -33.20
C ASP A 400 25.02 3.58 -32.45
N PRO A 401 26.12 4.19 -31.97
CA PRO A 401 27.19 3.50 -31.26
C PRO A 401 26.77 2.81 -29.99
N LEU A 402 25.86 3.43 -29.21
CA LEU A 402 25.35 2.86 -27.96
C LEU A 402 24.54 1.58 -28.28
N ARG A 403 23.63 1.66 -29.25
CA ARG A 403 22.84 0.51 -29.67
C ARG A 403 23.73 -0.60 -30.24
N ALA A 404 24.72 -0.24 -31.07
CA ALA A 404 25.64 -1.20 -31.62
C ALA A 404 26.39 -2.00 -30.55
N ALA A 405 26.88 -1.32 -29.49
CA ALA A 405 27.55 -1.99 -28.40
C ALA A 405 26.61 -2.93 -27.62
N LEU A 406 25.42 -2.45 -27.26
CA LEU A 406 24.45 -3.23 -26.48
C LEU A 406 23.92 -4.45 -27.22
N ASP A 407 23.58 -4.30 -28.53
CA ASP A 407 23.07 -5.39 -29.35
C ASP A 407 24.15 -6.44 -29.64
N ALA A 408 25.37 -6.01 -29.95
CA ALA A 408 26.50 -6.92 -30.18
C ALA A 408 26.87 -7.70 -28.93
N VAL A 409 26.93 -7.05 -27.77
CA VAL A 409 27.23 -7.73 -26.51
C VAL A 409 26.13 -8.72 -26.12
N TYR A 410 24.87 -8.35 -26.28
CA TYR A 410 23.75 -9.27 -25.99
C TYR A 410 23.78 -10.52 -26.87
N ALA A 411 24.03 -10.35 -28.16
CA ALA A 411 24.18 -11.47 -29.12
C ALA A 411 25.41 -12.33 -28.79
N ALA A 412 26.51 -11.72 -28.38
CA ALA A 412 27.70 -12.44 -27.93
C ALA A 412 27.41 -13.25 -26.63
N VAL A 413 26.67 -12.70 -25.67
CA VAL A 413 26.16 -13.44 -24.49
C VAL A 413 25.36 -14.66 -24.92
N ALA A 414 24.46 -14.52 -25.89
CA ALA A 414 23.70 -15.64 -26.43
C ALA A 414 24.60 -16.71 -27.10
N THR A 415 25.65 -16.27 -27.83
CA THR A 415 26.61 -17.16 -28.49
C THR A 415 27.45 -17.97 -27.50
N TYR A 416 27.92 -17.32 -26.41
CA TYR A 416 28.64 -17.98 -25.32
C TYR A 416 27.72 -18.92 -24.52
N GLY A 417 26.41 -18.67 -24.50
CA GLY A 417 25.46 -19.50 -23.81
C GLY A 417 25.76 -19.58 -22.31
N GLU A 418 25.82 -20.78 -21.75
CA GLU A 418 26.09 -21.02 -20.34
C GLU A 418 27.45 -20.47 -19.87
N ASP A 419 28.42 -20.28 -20.79
CA ASP A 419 29.74 -19.75 -20.52
C ASP A 419 29.85 -18.22 -20.64
N TYR A 420 28.73 -17.50 -20.75
CA TYR A 420 28.68 -16.05 -21.00
C TYR A 420 29.49 -15.20 -20.00
N ARG A 421 29.72 -15.69 -18.78
CA ARG A 421 30.48 -14.97 -17.75
C ARG A 421 31.91 -14.72 -18.18
N THR A 422 32.54 -15.67 -18.87
CA THR A 422 33.90 -15.51 -19.42
C THR A 422 33.96 -14.33 -20.38
N LEU A 423 32.97 -14.17 -21.25
CA LEU A 423 32.89 -13.01 -22.14
C LEU A 423 32.76 -11.71 -21.34
N LEU A 424 31.88 -11.66 -20.33
CA LEU A 424 31.67 -10.44 -19.55
C LEU A 424 32.94 -10.01 -18.78
N GLU A 425 33.73 -10.96 -18.25
CA GLU A 425 35.02 -10.69 -17.61
C GLU A 425 36.05 -10.11 -18.59
N GLU A 426 36.05 -10.52 -19.87
CA GLU A 426 36.92 -9.97 -20.90
C GLU A 426 36.49 -8.57 -21.35
N LEU A 427 35.17 -8.34 -21.50
CA LEU A 427 34.64 -7.05 -21.91
C LEU A 427 34.72 -6.00 -20.81
N TRP A 428 34.63 -6.43 -19.55
CA TRP A 428 34.63 -5.57 -18.37
C TRP A 428 35.36 -6.25 -17.21
N PRO A 429 36.71 -6.17 -17.17
CA PRO A 429 37.45 -6.70 -16.05
C PRO A 429 37.06 -5.97 -14.77
N THR A 430 36.39 -6.66 -13.86
CA THR A 430 36.11 -6.18 -12.51
C THR A 430 37.43 -6.14 -11.76
N SER A 431 37.98 -4.91 -11.53
CA SER A 431 39.16 -4.66 -10.73
C SER A 431 38.99 -5.09 -9.29
#